data_08da849c39b344b01465e8bca185dcb0
#
_entry.id   08da849c39b344b01465e8bca185dcb0
#
_cell.length_a   1.000
_cell.length_b   1.000
_cell.length_c   1.000
_cell.angle_alpha   90.00
_cell.angle_beta   90.00
_cell.angle_gamma   90.00
#
_symmetry.space_group_name_H-M   'P 1'
#
loop_
_entity.id
_entity.type
_entity.pdbx_description
1 polymer ?
#
loop_
_entity_poly.entity_id
_entity_poly.type
_entity_poly.pdbx_seq_one_letter_code
_entity_poly.pdbx_strand_id
1 'polypeptide(L)'
;MDLQENLQQVEANICKACENAGRKRNDVTLIAVSKTKPIEMLQTVYDLGPRDFGENKVQEMCGKMEVLPKDIRWHMIGHLQTNKVKYIIGKTELIHSVDSLHLAKEIEKQAAKQNVTVSILVEVNIAEEESKFGIHKEETLSLIRQIAALPHIQILGLMTIAPFVENPEDNRTYFRQIRQLSVDIDAQNIDNVRMDILSMGMTGDYMVAIEEGATMVRVGTGIFGERHYQK
;
A
#
# COMPACT_ATOMS: atom_id res chain seq x y z
N MET A 1 21.89 8.89 -12.20
CA MET A 1 21.25 8.19 -11.06
C MET A 1 21.19 6.72 -11.45
N ASP A 2 21.81 5.86 -10.67
CA ASP A 2 21.83 4.43 -10.95
C ASP A 2 20.67 3.74 -10.21
N LEU A 3 19.67 3.30 -10.97
CA LEU A 3 18.48 2.62 -10.44
C LEU A 3 18.84 1.28 -9.79
N GLN A 4 19.87 0.61 -10.30
CA GLN A 4 20.34 -0.66 -9.76
C GLN A 4 20.98 -0.46 -8.38
N GLU A 5 21.87 0.52 -8.23
CA GLU A 5 22.49 0.85 -6.94
C GLU A 5 21.45 1.26 -5.91
N ASN A 6 20.49 2.11 -6.30
CA ASN A 6 19.40 2.53 -5.43
C ASN A 6 18.56 1.35 -4.95
N LEU A 7 18.17 0.46 -5.85
CA LEU A 7 17.39 -0.73 -5.52
C LEU A 7 18.17 -1.67 -4.59
N GLN A 8 19.45 -1.89 -4.87
CA GLN A 8 20.33 -2.71 -4.00
C GLN A 8 20.45 -2.12 -2.60
N GLN A 9 20.58 -0.79 -2.49
CA GLN A 9 20.61 -0.12 -1.19
C GLN A 9 19.30 -0.29 -0.42
N VAL A 10 18.16 -0.14 -1.11
CA VAL A 10 16.83 -0.36 -0.48
C VAL A 10 16.69 -1.80 -0.01
N GLU A 11 17.08 -2.77 -0.82
CA GLU A 11 17.04 -4.19 -0.47
C GLU A 11 17.94 -4.51 0.73
N ALA A 12 19.16 -3.97 0.75
CA ALA A 12 20.08 -4.15 1.87
C ALA A 12 19.50 -3.58 3.18
N ASN A 13 18.86 -2.42 3.11
CA ASN A 13 18.21 -1.80 4.26
C ASN A 13 16.99 -2.61 4.75
N ILE A 14 16.19 -3.18 3.83
CA ILE A 14 15.07 -4.06 4.20
C ILE A 14 15.60 -5.31 4.90
N CYS A 15 16.65 -5.95 4.37
CA CYS A 15 17.29 -7.09 5.01
C CYS A 15 17.73 -6.76 6.43
N LYS A 16 18.44 -5.63 6.60
CA LYS A 16 18.91 -5.17 7.90
C LYS A 16 17.77 -4.93 8.90
N ALA A 17 16.69 -4.27 8.46
CA ALA A 17 15.53 -4.01 9.32
C ALA A 17 14.82 -5.34 9.71
N CYS A 18 14.74 -6.29 8.79
CA CYS A 18 14.21 -7.62 9.08
C CYS A 18 15.08 -8.36 10.10
N GLU A 19 16.41 -8.33 9.95
CA GLU A 19 17.34 -8.93 10.91
C GLU A 19 17.20 -8.34 12.31
N ASN A 20 17.13 -7.01 12.40
CA ASN A 20 16.92 -6.29 13.67
C ASN A 20 15.63 -6.74 14.38
N ALA A 21 14.59 -7.07 13.61
CA ALA A 21 13.29 -7.50 14.11
C ALA A 21 13.16 -9.02 14.27
N GLY A 22 14.20 -9.80 13.99
CA GLY A 22 14.14 -11.27 14.01
C GLY A 22 13.23 -11.87 12.92
N ARG A 23 13.06 -11.16 11.79
CA ARG A 23 12.19 -11.50 10.66
C ARG A 23 13.02 -11.94 9.45
N LYS A 24 12.38 -12.63 8.52
CA LYS A 24 12.99 -12.97 7.22
C LYS A 24 12.73 -11.88 6.20
N ARG A 25 13.65 -11.70 5.23
CA ARG A 25 13.44 -10.75 4.12
C ARG A 25 12.12 -10.99 3.38
N ASN A 26 11.74 -12.24 3.19
CA ASN A 26 10.53 -12.63 2.47
C ASN A 26 9.22 -12.34 3.22
N ASP A 27 9.29 -11.92 4.49
CA ASP A 27 8.12 -11.47 5.25
C ASP A 27 7.69 -10.04 4.87
N VAL A 28 8.47 -9.37 4.00
CA VAL A 28 8.22 -7.99 3.60
C VAL A 28 8.20 -7.85 2.08
N THR A 29 7.11 -7.35 1.53
CA THR A 29 6.98 -6.98 0.12
C THR A 29 7.42 -5.55 -0.09
N LEU A 30 8.35 -5.34 -1.03
CA LEU A 30 8.74 -4.01 -1.49
C LEU A 30 7.84 -3.58 -2.65
N ILE A 31 7.07 -2.51 -2.45
CA ILE A 31 6.31 -1.87 -3.53
C ILE A 31 7.15 -0.72 -4.08
N ALA A 32 7.55 -0.83 -5.35
CA ALA A 32 8.22 0.23 -6.08
C ALA A 32 7.21 1.31 -6.46
N VAL A 33 7.23 2.46 -5.77
CA VAL A 33 6.27 3.56 -6.00
C VAL A 33 6.70 4.38 -7.20
N SER A 34 6.04 4.15 -8.32
CA SER A 34 6.43 4.62 -9.65
C SER A 34 5.67 5.85 -10.15
N LYS A 35 4.83 6.45 -9.30
CA LYS A 35 4.07 7.66 -9.65
C LYS A 35 4.96 8.76 -10.23
N THR A 36 4.50 9.38 -11.33
CA THR A 36 5.20 10.46 -12.05
C THR A 36 6.54 10.05 -12.69
N LYS A 37 6.85 8.77 -12.75
CA LYS A 37 8.10 8.28 -13.36
C LYS A 37 7.84 7.76 -14.78
N PRO A 38 8.79 8.00 -15.72
CA PRO A 38 8.66 7.52 -17.08
C PRO A 38 8.75 5.99 -17.18
N ILE A 39 8.15 5.43 -18.21
CA ILE A 39 8.00 3.97 -18.42
C ILE A 39 9.36 3.27 -18.46
N GLU A 40 10.37 3.90 -19.04
CA GLU A 40 11.72 3.35 -19.19
C GLU A 40 12.38 3.08 -17.84
N MET A 41 12.11 3.92 -16.82
CA MET A 41 12.60 3.68 -15.47
C MET A 41 11.89 2.49 -14.82
N LEU A 42 10.59 2.34 -15.06
CA LEU A 42 9.83 1.20 -14.53
C LEU A 42 10.30 -0.10 -15.18
N GLN A 43 10.53 -0.08 -16.52
CA GLN A 43 11.06 -1.24 -17.23
C GLN A 43 12.42 -1.65 -16.68
N THR A 44 13.31 -0.69 -16.42
CA THR A 44 14.63 -0.96 -15.84
C THR A 44 14.50 -1.61 -14.44
N VAL A 45 13.63 -1.07 -13.58
CA VAL A 45 13.40 -1.65 -12.24
C VAL A 45 12.75 -3.04 -12.34
N TYR A 46 11.81 -3.24 -13.27
CA TYR A 46 11.21 -4.54 -13.54
C TYR A 46 12.28 -5.58 -13.96
N ASP A 47 13.20 -5.22 -14.85
CA ASP A 47 14.27 -6.10 -15.33
C ASP A 47 15.26 -6.48 -14.21
N LEU A 48 15.37 -5.64 -13.18
CA LEU A 48 16.15 -5.91 -11.97
C LEU A 48 15.46 -6.84 -10.95
N GLY A 49 14.20 -7.22 -11.18
CA GLY A 49 13.50 -8.24 -10.39
C GLY A 49 12.18 -7.86 -9.74
N PRO A 50 11.95 -6.63 -9.26
CA PRO A 50 10.67 -6.24 -8.66
C PRO A 50 9.46 -6.50 -9.58
N ARG A 51 8.35 -6.90 -8.94
CA ARG A 51 7.08 -7.15 -9.63
C ARG A 51 5.92 -6.36 -9.04
N ASP A 52 6.10 -5.79 -7.84
CA ASP A 52 5.09 -5.00 -7.14
C ASP A 52 5.33 -3.52 -7.38
N PHE A 53 4.40 -2.86 -8.10
CA PHE A 53 4.49 -1.44 -8.43
C PHE A 53 3.27 -0.69 -7.89
N GLY A 54 3.52 0.49 -7.32
CA GLY A 54 2.48 1.30 -6.69
C GLY A 54 2.22 2.62 -7.42
N GLU A 55 0.94 2.91 -7.64
CA GLU A 55 0.50 4.13 -8.29
C GLU A 55 -0.53 4.90 -7.47
N ASN A 56 -0.49 6.24 -7.61
CA ASN A 56 -1.44 7.11 -6.92
C ASN A 56 -2.62 7.53 -7.80
N LYS A 57 -2.49 7.45 -9.12
CA LYS A 57 -3.51 7.91 -10.08
C LYS A 57 -3.92 6.80 -11.02
N VAL A 58 -5.22 6.54 -11.08
CA VAL A 58 -5.79 5.48 -11.94
C VAL A 58 -5.41 5.63 -13.40
N GLN A 59 -5.47 6.84 -13.95
CA GLN A 59 -5.15 7.07 -15.37
C GLN A 59 -3.68 6.75 -15.67
N GLU A 60 -2.76 7.16 -14.79
CA GLU A 60 -1.33 6.86 -14.92
C GLU A 60 -1.09 5.37 -14.86
N MET A 61 -1.68 4.68 -13.89
CA MET A 61 -1.59 3.23 -13.73
C MET A 61 -2.10 2.49 -14.98
N CYS A 62 -3.30 2.84 -15.46
CA CYS A 62 -3.87 2.21 -16.65
C CYS A 62 -2.98 2.40 -17.88
N GLY A 63 -2.44 3.61 -18.13
CA GLY A 63 -1.53 3.84 -19.25
C GLY A 63 -0.24 3.02 -19.15
N LYS A 64 0.30 2.83 -17.95
CA LYS A 64 1.49 1.98 -17.71
C LYS A 64 1.18 0.49 -17.91
N MET A 65 0.01 0.03 -17.48
CA MET A 65 -0.45 -1.36 -17.69
C MET A 65 -0.56 -1.76 -19.16
N GLU A 66 -0.80 -0.80 -20.06
CA GLU A 66 -0.93 -1.06 -21.50
C GLU A 66 0.40 -1.45 -22.13
N VAL A 67 1.51 -0.86 -21.66
CA VAL A 67 2.83 -0.95 -22.30
C VAL A 67 3.84 -1.79 -21.53
N LEU A 68 3.69 -1.94 -20.21
CA LEU A 68 4.60 -2.71 -19.38
C LEU A 68 4.20 -4.20 -19.29
N PRO A 69 5.11 -5.09 -18.83
CA PRO A 69 4.86 -6.51 -18.69
C PRO A 69 3.60 -6.84 -17.88
N LYS A 70 2.89 -7.89 -18.29
CA LYS A 70 1.58 -8.25 -17.72
C LYS A 70 1.64 -8.97 -16.39
N ASP A 71 2.83 -9.41 -15.97
CA ASP A 71 3.08 -10.05 -14.67
C ASP A 71 3.43 -9.04 -13.56
N ILE A 72 3.38 -7.74 -13.86
CA ILE A 72 3.45 -6.70 -12.83
C ILE A 72 2.18 -6.76 -11.97
N ARG A 73 2.39 -6.86 -10.65
CA ARG A 73 1.35 -6.71 -9.64
C ARG A 73 1.18 -5.24 -9.31
N TRP A 74 0.05 -4.69 -9.72
CA TRP A 74 -0.23 -3.26 -9.55
C TRP A 74 -0.98 -2.99 -8.25
N HIS A 75 -0.47 -2.05 -7.46
CA HIS A 75 -1.05 -1.60 -6.21
C HIS A 75 -1.61 -0.18 -6.36
N MET A 76 -2.90 0.00 -6.10
CA MET A 76 -3.50 1.34 -5.99
C MET A 76 -3.26 1.85 -4.58
N ILE A 77 -2.31 2.77 -4.42
CA ILE A 77 -1.85 3.25 -3.10
C ILE A 77 -2.22 4.71 -2.81
N GLY A 78 -2.77 5.44 -3.78
CA GLY A 78 -3.27 6.79 -3.60
C GLY A 78 -4.79 6.83 -3.44
N HIS A 79 -5.32 7.99 -3.03
CA HIS A 79 -6.76 8.19 -2.87
C HIS A 79 -7.52 7.82 -4.14
N LEU A 80 -8.47 6.90 -4.00
CA LEU A 80 -9.27 6.37 -5.10
C LEU A 80 -10.64 7.05 -5.17
N GLN A 81 -10.84 7.85 -6.20
CA GLN A 81 -12.14 8.44 -6.48
C GLN A 81 -13.13 7.38 -6.98
N THR A 82 -14.38 7.41 -6.53
CA THR A 82 -15.42 6.43 -6.87
C THR A 82 -15.65 6.31 -8.38
N ASN A 83 -15.65 7.42 -9.12
CA ASN A 83 -15.81 7.42 -10.58
C ASN A 83 -14.65 6.77 -11.35
N LYS A 84 -13.53 6.49 -10.68
CA LYS A 84 -12.35 5.83 -11.26
C LYS A 84 -12.27 4.33 -10.96
N VAL A 85 -13.02 3.83 -10.00
CA VAL A 85 -13.02 2.42 -9.56
C VAL A 85 -13.18 1.46 -10.74
N LYS A 86 -14.12 1.71 -11.64
CA LYS A 86 -14.43 0.86 -12.81
C LYS A 86 -13.23 0.54 -13.72
N TYR A 87 -12.18 1.37 -13.72
CA TYR A 87 -11.03 1.20 -14.61
C TYR A 87 -9.99 0.22 -14.08
N ILE A 88 -9.99 -0.04 -12.76
CA ILE A 88 -8.96 -0.82 -12.09
C ILE A 88 -9.45 -2.17 -11.54
N ILE A 89 -10.76 -2.36 -11.41
CA ILE A 89 -11.33 -3.64 -10.94
C ILE A 89 -10.91 -4.78 -11.86
N GLY A 90 -10.45 -5.88 -11.28
CA GLY A 90 -9.92 -7.04 -12.00
C GLY A 90 -8.54 -6.86 -12.63
N LYS A 91 -7.89 -5.70 -12.41
CA LYS A 91 -6.57 -5.36 -12.95
C LYS A 91 -5.52 -5.05 -11.90
N THR A 92 -5.94 -4.70 -10.69
CA THR A 92 -5.03 -4.43 -9.56
C THR A 92 -4.93 -5.64 -8.65
N GLU A 93 -3.74 -5.86 -8.13
CA GLU A 93 -3.48 -6.87 -7.09
C GLU A 93 -4.16 -6.46 -5.78
N LEU A 94 -4.03 -5.19 -5.39
CA LEU A 94 -4.48 -4.69 -4.11
C LEU A 94 -4.82 -3.20 -4.17
N ILE A 95 -5.95 -2.82 -3.58
CA ILE A 95 -6.33 -1.41 -3.34
C ILE A 95 -6.05 -1.09 -1.88
N HIS A 96 -5.09 -0.20 -1.60
CA HIS A 96 -4.64 0.12 -0.25
C HIS A 96 -5.44 1.23 0.42
N SER A 97 -6.19 2.01 -0.34
CA SER A 97 -6.73 3.32 0.04
C SER A 97 -8.24 3.32 0.28
N VAL A 98 -8.79 2.25 0.86
CA VAL A 98 -10.23 2.20 1.16
C VAL A 98 -10.48 2.79 2.54
N ASP A 99 -11.09 3.96 2.59
CA ASP A 99 -11.32 4.75 3.81
C ASP A 99 -12.79 4.99 4.13
N SER A 100 -13.72 4.49 3.31
CA SER A 100 -15.15 4.73 3.49
C SER A 100 -16.02 3.61 2.94
N LEU A 101 -17.19 3.42 3.55
CA LEU A 101 -18.20 2.50 3.05
C LEU A 101 -18.72 2.91 1.66
N HIS A 102 -18.76 4.20 1.36
CA HIS A 102 -19.16 4.70 0.06
C HIS A 102 -18.23 4.20 -1.06
N LEU A 103 -16.93 4.30 -0.86
CA LEU A 103 -15.93 3.76 -1.79
C LEU A 103 -16.02 2.24 -1.88
N ALA A 104 -16.12 1.55 -0.75
CA ALA A 104 -16.26 0.10 -0.72
C ALA A 104 -17.49 -0.41 -1.48
N LYS A 105 -18.65 0.26 -1.35
CA LYS A 105 -19.87 -0.07 -2.12
C LYS A 105 -19.69 0.12 -3.64
N GLU A 106 -18.93 1.11 -4.09
CA GLU A 106 -18.65 1.26 -5.52
C GLU A 106 -17.67 0.18 -6.00
N ILE A 107 -16.66 -0.19 -5.19
CA ILE A 107 -15.78 -1.34 -5.49
C ILE A 107 -16.61 -2.63 -5.62
N GLU A 108 -17.45 -2.92 -4.64
CA GLU A 108 -18.38 -4.07 -4.66
C GLU A 108 -19.22 -4.11 -5.93
N LYS A 109 -19.88 -3.00 -6.25
CA LYS A 109 -20.73 -2.88 -7.44
C LYS A 109 -19.97 -3.16 -8.74
N GLN A 110 -18.74 -2.70 -8.87
CA GLN A 110 -17.93 -2.93 -10.08
C GLN A 110 -17.34 -4.36 -10.09
N ALA A 111 -16.96 -4.90 -8.93
CA ALA A 111 -16.50 -6.27 -8.76
C ALA A 111 -17.62 -7.30 -9.12
N ALA A 112 -18.82 -7.08 -8.60
CA ALA A 112 -19.98 -7.91 -8.91
C ALA A 112 -20.32 -7.94 -10.41
N LYS A 113 -20.23 -6.80 -11.10
CA LYS A 113 -20.44 -6.72 -12.57
C LYS A 113 -19.46 -7.57 -13.36
N GLN A 114 -18.23 -7.72 -12.87
CA GLN A 114 -17.17 -8.49 -13.54
C GLN A 114 -17.03 -9.90 -12.97
N ASN A 115 -17.82 -10.25 -11.95
CA ASN A 115 -17.76 -11.51 -11.22
C ASN A 115 -16.34 -11.84 -10.71
N VAL A 116 -15.70 -10.85 -10.09
CA VAL A 116 -14.36 -10.97 -9.50
C VAL A 116 -14.39 -10.57 -8.03
N THR A 117 -13.48 -11.13 -7.24
CA THR A 117 -13.22 -10.69 -5.86
C THR A 117 -12.07 -9.70 -5.86
N VAL A 118 -12.21 -8.61 -5.11
CA VAL A 118 -11.21 -7.54 -5.00
C VAL A 118 -10.61 -7.54 -3.62
N SER A 119 -9.29 -7.63 -3.56
CA SER A 119 -8.52 -7.49 -2.32
C SER A 119 -8.32 -6.03 -1.98
N ILE A 120 -8.56 -5.66 -0.73
CA ILE A 120 -8.39 -4.30 -0.23
C ILE A 120 -7.66 -4.25 1.11
N LEU A 121 -7.09 -3.08 1.39
CA LEU A 121 -6.72 -2.68 2.75
C LEU A 121 -7.60 -1.49 3.17
N VAL A 122 -7.87 -1.39 4.47
CA VAL A 122 -8.52 -0.22 5.03
C VAL A 122 -7.46 0.81 5.39
N GLU A 123 -7.57 2.02 4.84
CA GLU A 123 -6.67 3.14 5.13
C GLU A 123 -7.08 3.82 6.43
N VAL A 124 -6.15 3.84 7.39
CA VAL A 124 -6.35 4.43 8.73
C VAL A 124 -5.49 5.68 8.88
N ASN A 125 -6.12 6.79 9.23
CA ASN A 125 -5.43 8.03 9.62
C ASN A 125 -5.01 7.93 11.09
N ILE A 126 -3.89 7.22 11.32
CA ILE A 126 -3.42 6.91 12.68
C ILE A 126 -2.90 8.13 13.43
N ALA A 127 -2.49 9.17 12.71
CA ALA A 127 -1.94 10.39 13.29
C ALA A 127 -3.02 11.48 13.50
N GLU A 128 -4.26 11.22 13.07
CA GLU A 128 -5.40 12.15 13.16
C GLU A 128 -5.15 13.53 12.52
N GLU A 129 -4.35 13.55 11.44
CA GLU A 129 -4.10 14.78 10.69
C GLU A 129 -5.31 15.10 9.80
N GLU A 130 -5.97 16.26 10.02
CA GLU A 130 -7.16 16.68 9.26
C GLU A 130 -6.95 16.76 7.74
N SER A 131 -5.72 16.97 7.29
CA SER A 131 -5.38 17.10 5.86
C SER A 131 -5.14 15.77 5.16
N LYS A 132 -5.15 14.64 5.88
CA LYS A 132 -4.87 13.30 5.33
C LYS A 132 -6.15 12.48 5.17
N PHE A 133 -6.10 11.57 4.18
CA PHE A 133 -7.11 10.54 3.98
C PHE A 133 -6.98 9.44 5.05
N GLY A 134 -7.97 8.58 5.08
CA GLY A 134 -8.05 7.46 6.02
C GLY A 134 -9.15 7.66 7.07
N ILE A 135 -9.71 6.55 7.52
CA ILE A 135 -10.72 6.51 8.60
C ILE A 135 -10.03 6.73 9.95
N HIS A 136 -10.69 7.35 10.91
CA HIS A 136 -10.19 7.44 12.28
C HIS A 136 -10.09 6.06 12.93
N LYS A 137 -9.11 5.90 13.83
CA LYS A 137 -8.81 4.64 14.50
C LYS A 137 -10.05 4.03 15.17
N GLU A 138 -10.83 4.85 15.88
CA GLU A 138 -12.01 4.44 16.64
C GLU A 138 -13.15 3.93 15.75
N GLU A 139 -13.22 4.39 14.50
CA GLU A 139 -14.26 4.03 13.54
C GLU A 139 -13.87 2.82 12.67
N THR A 140 -12.57 2.44 12.68
CA THR A 140 -12.01 1.43 11.77
C THR A 140 -12.73 0.08 11.89
N LEU A 141 -12.94 -0.44 13.10
CA LEU A 141 -13.61 -1.72 13.31
C LEU A 141 -15.06 -1.70 12.82
N SER A 142 -15.77 -0.59 13.02
CA SER A 142 -17.15 -0.41 12.54
C SER A 142 -17.20 -0.43 11.01
N LEU A 143 -16.27 0.26 10.34
CA LEU A 143 -16.16 0.26 8.88
C LEU A 143 -15.83 -1.15 8.34
N ILE A 144 -14.87 -1.84 8.95
CA ILE A 144 -14.48 -3.20 8.56
C ILE A 144 -15.68 -4.15 8.62
N ARG A 145 -16.47 -4.13 9.69
CA ARG A 145 -17.68 -4.98 9.80
C ARG A 145 -18.70 -4.70 8.72
N GLN A 146 -18.86 -3.44 8.30
CA GLN A 146 -19.77 -3.08 7.22
C GLN A 146 -19.24 -3.53 5.85
N ILE A 147 -17.94 -3.43 5.61
CA ILE A 147 -17.30 -3.87 4.35
C ILE A 147 -17.25 -5.39 4.28
N ALA A 148 -17.02 -6.09 5.38
CA ALA A 148 -16.99 -7.56 5.44
C ALA A 148 -18.29 -8.24 4.94
N ALA A 149 -19.42 -7.54 5.01
CA ALA A 149 -20.70 -8.00 4.48
C ALA A 149 -20.82 -7.91 2.94
N LEU A 150 -19.82 -7.34 2.25
CA LEU A 150 -19.81 -7.17 0.79
C LEU A 150 -19.13 -8.38 0.14
N PRO A 151 -19.88 -9.20 -0.66
CA PRO A 151 -19.42 -10.54 -1.03
C PRO A 151 -18.27 -10.59 -2.05
N HIS A 152 -18.03 -9.50 -2.80
CA HIS A 152 -16.95 -9.43 -3.79
C HIS A 152 -15.74 -8.62 -3.30
N ILE A 153 -15.66 -8.34 -1.99
CA ILE A 153 -14.52 -7.66 -1.38
C ILE A 153 -13.91 -8.58 -0.33
N GLN A 154 -12.58 -8.66 -0.31
CA GLN A 154 -11.81 -9.31 0.75
C GLN A 154 -10.91 -8.28 1.42
N ILE A 155 -11.04 -8.11 2.73
CA ILE A 155 -10.17 -7.27 3.53
C ILE A 155 -8.94 -8.10 3.93
N LEU A 156 -7.73 -7.65 3.53
CA LEU A 156 -6.48 -8.35 3.82
C LEU A 156 -5.63 -7.66 4.90
N GLY A 157 -6.04 -6.51 5.38
CA GLY A 157 -5.30 -5.78 6.41
C GLY A 157 -5.53 -4.28 6.41
N LEU A 158 -4.55 -3.57 6.94
CA LEU A 158 -4.58 -2.12 7.12
C LEU A 158 -3.46 -1.42 6.34
N MET A 159 -3.72 -0.16 5.98
CA MET A 159 -2.71 0.75 5.45
C MET A 159 -2.71 2.04 6.26
N THR A 160 -1.53 2.62 6.44
CA THR A 160 -1.40 3.98 6.99
C THR A 160 -0.27 4.76 6.35
N ILE A 161 -0.39 6.08 6.39
CA ILE A 161 0.66 7.04 6.01
C ILE A 161 1.00 7.84 7.27
N ALA A 162 2.14 7.53 7.88
CA ALA A 162 2.63 8.25 9.04
C ALA A 162 2.99 9.72 8.70
N PRO A 163 3.09 10.62 9.67
CA PRO A 163 3.55 11.99 9.48
C PRO A 163 4.91 12.06 8.78
N PHE A 164 5.14 13.18 8.08
CA PHE A 164 6.49 13.48 7.63
C PHE A 164 7.32 13.98 8.82
N VAL A 165 8.41 13.30 9.12
CA VAL A 165 9.31 13.60 10.23
C VAL A 165 10.76 13.63 9.76
N GLU A 166 11.62 14.40 10.44
CA GLU A 166 13.06 14.41 10.17
C GLU A 166 13.74 13.16 10.73
N ASN A 167 13.35 12.73 11.93
CA ASN A 167 13.85 11.51 12.54
C ASN A 167 12.85 10.36 12.37
N PRO A 168 13.16 9.29 11.59
CA PRO A 168 12.27 8.16 11.38
C PRO A 168 11.73 7.50 12.66
N GLU A 169 12.50 7.55 13.76
CA GLU A 169 12.10 6.99 15.04
C GLU A 169 10.85 7.64 15.64
N ASP A 170 10.57 8.90 15.27
CA ASP A 170 9.36 9.59 15.74
C ASP A 170 8.07 8.93 15.23
N ASN A 171 8.14 8.20 14.11
CA ASN A 171 7.02 7.45 13.56
C ASN A 171 6.82 6.06 14.20
N ARG A 172 7.75 5.58 15.01
CA ARG A 172 7.68 4.24 15.63
C ARG A 172 6.38 4.03 16.42
N THR A 173 5.94 5.05 17.15
CA THR A 173 4.69 4.98 17.93
C THR A 173 3.47 4.78 17.06
N TYR A 174 3.39 5.45 15.90
CA TYR A 174 2.28 5.28 14.96
C TYR A 174 2.26 3.88 14.35
N PHE A 175 3.43 3.33 14.00
CA PHE A 175 3.54 1.96 13.48
C PHE A 175 3.15 0.90 14.52
N ARG A 176 3.49 1.10 15.78
CA ARG A 176 3.01 0.24 16.88
C ARG A 176 1.49 0.30 17.05
N GLN A 177 0.92 1.48 16.97
CA GLN A 177 -0.52 1.66 17.13
C GLN A 177 -1.31 0.97 16.01
N ILE A 178 -0.87 1.09 14.75
CA ILE A 178 -1.56 0.42 13.64
C ILE A 178 -1.39 -1.10 13.71
N ARG A 179 -0.23 -1.59 14.15
CA ARG A 179 -0.01 -3.02 14.40
C ARG A 179 -0.93 -3.53 15.51
N GLN A 180 -1.04 -2.82 16.63
CA GLN A 180 -1.93 -3.21 17.70
C GLN A 180 -3.38 -3.23 17.24
N LEU A 181 -3.82 -2.21 16.49
CA LEU A 181 -5.16 -2.18 15.93
C LEU A 181 -5.42 -3.39 15.01
N SER A 182 -4.47 -3.77 14.20
CA SER A 182 -4.56 -4.97 13.34
C SER A 182 -4.75 -6.24 14.19
N VAL A 183 -3.98 -6.42 15.26
CA VAL A 183 -4.10 -7.56 16.18
C VAL A 183 -5.47 -7.56 16.85
N ASP A 184 -5.94 -6.41 17.31
CA ASP A 184 -7.24 -6.28 18.01
C ASP A 184 -8.42 -6.61 17.06
N ILE A 185 -8.29 -6.25 15.76
CA ILE A 185 -9.30 -6.56 14.74
C ILE A 185 -9.25 -8.06 14.38
N ASP A 186 -8.08 -8.63 14.21
CA ASP A 186 -7.91 -10.05 13.89
C ASP A 186 -8.53 -10.94 14.97
N ALA A 187 -8.35 -10.57 16.23
CA ALA A 187 -8.96 -11.26 17.37
C ALA A 187 -10.50 -11.26 17.38
N GLN A 188 -11.16 -10.40 16.59
CA GLN A 188 -12.62 -10.39 16.45
C GLN A 188 -13.14 -11.54 15.57
N ASN A 189 -12.28 -12.24 14.83
CA ASN A 189 -12.62 -13.36 13.94
C ASN A 189 -13.80 -13.04 13.01
N ILE A 190 -13.74 -11.89 12.33
CA ILE A 190 -14.80 -11.45 11.41
C ILE A 190 -14.65 -12.22 10.10
N ASP A 191 -15.75 -12.85 9.63
CA ASP A 191 -15.76 -13.53 8.34
C ASP A 191 -15.34 -12.58 7.21
N ASN A 192 -14.57 -13.09 6.24
CA ASN A 192 -14.09 -12.35 5.08
C ASN A 192 -13.07 -11.21 5.43
N VAL A 193 -12.50 -11.24 6.64
CA VAL A 193 -11.48 -10.30 7.11
C VAL A 193 -10.24 -11.07 7.53
N ARG A 194 -9.09 -10.64 7.02
CA ARG A 194 -7.76 -11.11 7.41
C ARG A 194 -6.90 -9.89 7.73
N MET A 195 -5.99 -10.01 8.67
CA MET A 195 -5.07 -8.94 9.05
C MET A 195 -3.61 -9.34 8.75
N ASP A 196 -3.40 -10.01 7.61
CA ASP A 196 -2.09 -10.50 7.18
C ASP A 196 -1.18 -9.37 6.67
N ILE A 197 -1.78 -8.26 6.22
CA ILE A 197 -1.06 -7.19 5.55
C ILE A 197 -1.09 -5.91 6.39
N LEU A 198 0.11 -5.40 6.69
CA LEU A 198 0.33 -4.04 7.20
C LEU A 198 1.13 -3.26 6.17
N SER A 199 0.45 -2.44 5.37
CA SER A 199 1.07 -1.53 4.41
C SER A 199 1.40 -0.22 5.10
N MET A 200 2.65 -0.06 5.53
CA MET A 200 3.13 1.14 6.24
C MET A 200 4.63 1.31 6.00
N GLY A 201 5.12 2.55 6.10
CA GLY A 201 6.50 2.91 5.84
C GLY A 201 6.75 3.29 4.37
N MET A 202 7.47 4.39 4.21
CA MET A 202 7.89 4.99 2.94
C MET A 202 9.39 5.22 2.93
N THR A 203 9.93 5.90 1.92
CA THR A 203 11.38 6.11 1.75
C THR A 203 12.09 6.60 3.02
N GLY A 204 11.46 7.45 3.82
CA GLY A 204 12.08 8.04 5.01
C GLY A 204 12.03 7.15 6.26
N ASP A 205 11.10 6.20 6.35
CA ASP A 205 10.79 5.52 7.61
C ASP A 205 10.49 4.01 7.49
N TYR A 206 10.64 3.42 6.29
CA TYR A 206 10.31 2.00 6.05
C TYR A 206 11.09 1.02 6.93
N MET A 207 12.32 1.35 7.33
CA MET A 207 13.11 0.48 8.21
C MET A 207 12.45 0.36 9.59
N VAL A 208 12.06 1.49 10.17
CA VAL A 208 11.32 1.54 11.45
C VAL A 208 9.97 0.83 11.32
N ALA A 209 9.27 1.03 10.20
CA ALA A 209 8.01 0.34 9.94
C ALA A 209 8.19 -1.19 9.88
N ILE A 210 9.25 -1.70 9.26
CA ILE A 210 9.58 -3.14 9.21
C ILE A 210 9.84 -3.67 10.61
N GLU A 211 10.61 -2.98 11.41
CA GLU A 211 10.88 -3.35 12.80
C GLU A 211 9.61 -3.41 13.64
N GLU A 212 8.62 -2.57 13.35
CA GLU A 212 7.32 -2.56 14.02
C GLU A 212 6.27 -3.47 13.33
N GLY A 213 6.66 -4.25 12.32
CA GLY A 213 5.83 -5.33 11.77
C GLY A 213 5.20 -5.04 10.40
N ALA A 214 5.62 -4.01 9.66
CA ALA A 214 5.18 -3.83 8.28
C ALA A 214 5.41 -5.10 7.45
N THR A 215 4.43 -5.50 6.65
CA THR A 215 4.53 -6.59 5.69
C THR A 215 4.62 -6.09 4.25
N MET A 216 4.24 -4.81 4.02
CA MET A 216 4.45 -4.10 2.78
C MET A 216 5.02 -2.71 3.05
N VAL A 217 6.08 -2.34 2.32
CA VAL A 217 6.69 -1.01 2.36
C VAL A 217 6.63 -0.36 0.98
N ARG A 218 6.44 0.96 0.92
CA ARG A 218 6.21 1.71 -0.30
C ARG A 218 7.34 2.70 -0.56
N VAL A 219 8.33 2.31 -1.36
CA VAL A 219 9.53 3.11 -1.59
C VAL A 219 9.50 3.73 -2.99
N GLY A 220 9.54 5.05 -3.06
CA GLY A 220 9.55 5.83 -4.31
C GLY A 220 10.89 6.50 -4.57
N THR A 221 11.15 7.61 -3.89
CA THR A 221 12.37 8.40 -4.07
C THR A 221 13.65 7.62 -3.76
N GLY A 222 13.58 6.66 -2.85
CA GLY A 222 14.71 5.76 -2.56
C GLY A 222 15.13 4.89 -3.75
N ILE A 223 14.21 4.54 -4.65
CA ILE A 223 14.47 3.76 -5.86
C ILE A 223 14.67 4.69 -7.06
N PHE A 224 13.66 5.53 -7.35
CA PHE A 224 13.55 6.30 -8.58
C PHE A 224 14.16 7.71 -8.49
N GLY A 225 14.67 8.11 -7.34
CA GLY A 225 15.18 9.44 -7.08
C GLY A 225 14.09 10.52 -6.97
N GLU A 226 14.52 11.74 -6.69
CA GLU A 226 13.63 12.89 -6.52
C GLU A 226 12.81 13.20 -7.78
N ARG A 227 11.73 13.96 -7.59
CA ARG A 227 10.89 14.39 -8.71
C ARG A 227 11.52 15.61 -9.37
N HIS A 228 11.80 15.50 -10.64
CA HIS A 228 12.10 16.67 -11.45
C HIS A 228 10.77 17.27 -11.93
N TYR A 229 10.28 18.30 -11.24
CA TYR A 229 9.22 19.13 -11.80
C TYR A 229 9.84 19.93 -12.93
N GLN A 230 9.56 19.57 -14.18
CA GLN A 230 9.76 20.51 -15.27
C GLN A 230 8.79 21.68 -15.01
N LYS A 231 9.39 22.87 -14.81
CA LYS A 231 8.64 24.12 -14.68
C LYS A 231 8.00 24.49 -16.01
#